data_4a3f3660d9daf57eabadb45f1b41b040
#
_entry.id   4a3f3660d9daf57eabadb45f1b41b040
#
_cell.length_a   1.000
_cell.length_b   1.000
_cell.length_c   1.000
_cell.angle_alpha   90.00
_cell.angle_beta   90.00
_cell.angle_gamma   90.00
#
_symmetry.space_group_name_H-M   'P 1'
#
loop_
_entity.id
_entity.type
_entity.pdbx_description
1 polymer ?
#
loop_
_entity_poly.entity_id
_entity_poly.type
_entity_poly.pdbx_seq_one_letter_code
_entity_poly.pdbx_strand_id
1 'polypeptide(L)'
;MPEPYDVITMGRIGVDLYPLQAGLPLARVDAFGKFLGGSPTNVAVAAARLGRRTAVVTRTGRDAFGEYLHQQLREFGVDDRWVTAVGEYPTPVTFCEIFPPDDFPLYFYRQPKAPDLEIHESELDLDAVRSARVFWMTGTGLCAEPSCSATLAALRARNRCGITVFDLDWRPMFWEEPQRAAADGPPHPAASARYREALAHATVAVGNLDECEIATGEREPYAAARALLAAGVELAVVKQGPAGVLAVHRDGSVADVPPLPVEVVNGLGAGDAFGGALCHGLLAGWETARIMRYANAAGAIVASRLACSSAMPFPHEVEAALTAGTAGAAGPGSSPPQAPTESGTAS
;
A
#
# COMPACT_ATOMS: atom_id res chain seq x y z
N MET A 1 -16.93 -21.94 -15.31
CA MET A 1 -15.70 -21.68 -14.53
C MET A 1 -16.11 -20.76 -13.39
N PRO A 2 -15.55 -20.89 -12.18
CA PRO A 2 -15.83 -19.92 -11.12
C PRO A 2 -15.44 -18.51 -11.60
N GLU A 3 -16.18 -17.52 -11.14
CA GLU A 3 -15.86 -16.12 -11.47
C GLU A 3 -14.44 -15.76 -10.98
N PRO A 4 -13.66 -15.01 -11.78
CA PRO A 4 -12.31 -14.61 -11.40
C PRO A 4 -12.34 -13.72 -10.15
N TYR A 5 -11.26 -13.71 -9.37
CA TYR A 5 -11.10 -12.75 -8.28
C TYR A 5 -10.99 -11.34 -8.83
N ASP A 6 -11.56 -10.40 -8.08
CA ASP A 6 -11.33 -8.97 -8.36
C ASP A 6 -9.88 -8.60 -8.05
N VAL A 7 -9.36 -9.04 -6.90
CA VAL A 7 -7.99 -8.75 -6.47
C VAL A 7 -7.34 -10.00 -5.88
N ILE A 8 -6.20 -10.40 -6.40
CA ILE A 8 -5.28 -11.33 -5.74
C ILE A 8 -4.05 -10.54 -5.31
N THR A 9 -3.72 -10.60 -4.03
CA THR A 9 -2.46 -10.03 -3.52
C THR A 9 -1.46 -11.14 -3.24
N MET A 10 -0.15 -10.84 -3.32
CA MET A 10 0.92 -11.78 -3.03
C MET A 10 2.01 -11.12 -2.19
N GLY A 11 2.44 -11.79 -1.14
CA GLY A 11 3.58 -11.38 -0.31
C GLY A 11 3.38 -11.67 1.17
N ARG A 12 3.88 -10.79 2.03
CA ARG A 12 4.00 -11.02 3.47
C ARG A 12 2.67 -10.96 4.22
N ILE A 13 2.62 -11.78 5.26
CA ILE A 13 1.60 -11.78 6.32
C ILE A 13 2.28 -11.88 7.68
N GLY A 14 1.67 -11.38 8.73
CA GLY A 14 2.16 -11.51 10.09
C GLY A 14 1.17 -11.00 11.12
N VAL A 15 1.54 -11.13 12.37
CA VAL A 15 0.79 -10.54 13.49
C VAL A 15 1.42 -9.22 13.88
N ASP A 16 0.63 -8.16 13.83
CA ASP A 16 1.03 -6.86 14.34
C ASP A 16 0.61 -6.71 15.81
N LEU A 17 1.56 -6.33 16.66
CA LEU A 17 1.35 -6.05 18.09
C LEU A 17 1.51 -4.56 18.33
N TYR A 18 0.39 -3.84 18.43
CA TYR A 18 0.37 -2.41 18.64
C TYR A 18 0.20 -2.07 20.11
N PRO A 19 0.99 -1.11 20.65
CA PRO A 19 0.84 -0.66 22.02
C PRO A 19 -0.55 -0.05 22.22
N LEU A 20 -1.20 -0.42 23.32
CA LEU A 20 -2.44 0.23 23.74
C LEU A 20 -2.15 1.54 24.50
N GLN A 21 -0.88 1.83 24.74
CA GLN A 21 -0.35 3.01 25.41
C GLN A 21 0.50 3.81 24.40
N ALA A 22 -0.13 4.73 23.68
CA ALA A 22 0.58 5.59 22.72
C ALA A 22 1.53 6.56 23.43
N GLY A 23 2.60 6.97 22.74
CA GLY A 23 3.59 7.93 23.24
C GLY A 23 4.60 7.33 24.22
N LEU A 24 4.65 6.00 24.35
CA LEU A 24 5.65 5.31 25.15
C LEU A 24 6.60 4.47 24.30
N PRO A 25 7.90 4.43 24.63
CA PRO A 25 8.82 3.49 24.01
C PRO A 25 8.46 2.05 24.43
N LEU A 26 8.72 1.07 23.55
CA LEU A 26 8.37 -0.35 23.76
C LEU A 26 8.84 -0.89 25.12
N ALA A 27 9.97 -0.45 25.61
CA ALA A 27 10.50 -0.86 26.90
C ALA A 27 9.59 -0.49 28.10
N ARG A 28 8.57 0.36 27.90
CA ARG A 28 7.63 0.82 28.93
C ARG A 28 6.18 0.45 28.62
N VAL A 29 5.94 -0.24 27.52
CA VAL A 29 4.59 -0.68 27.13
C VAL A 29 4.26 -1.97 27.86
N ASP A 30 3.15 -1.98 28.57
CA ASP A 30 2.69 -3.14 29.36
C ASP A 30 1.62 -3.97 28.61
N ALA A 31 0.90 -3.36 27.64
CA ALA A 31 -0.22 -4.01 26.97
C ALA A 31 -0.25 -3.74 25.47
N PHE A 32 -0.52 -4.80 24.70
CA PHE A 32 -0.58 -4.75 23.23
C PHE A 32 -1.91 -5.29 22.72
N GLY A 33 -2.43 -4.66 21.67
CA GLY A 33 -3.48 -5.21 20.84
C GLY A 33 -2.87 -6.07 19.73
N LYS A 34 -3.52 -7.20 19.42
CA LYS A 34 -3.10 -8.14 18.37
C LYS A 34 -3.94 -7.94 17.13
N PHE A 35 -3.29 -7.71 15.99
CA PHE A 35 -3.93 -7.44 14.70
C PHE A 35 -3.32 -8.27 13.58
N LEU A 36 -4.10 -8.52 12.51
CA LEU A 36 -3.56 -9.03 11.26
C LEU A 36 -2.76 -7.91 10.59
N GLY A 37 -1.56 -8.25 10.11
CA GLY A 37 -0.63 -7.36 9.45
C GLY A 37 -0.02 -7.94 8.19
N GLY A 38 0.86 -7.16 7.57
CA GLY A 38 1.46 -7.45 6.28
C GLY A 38 0.82 -6.64 5.15
N SER A 39 1.62 -5.79 4.46
CA SER A 39 1.09 -4.83 3.49
C SER A 39 0.18 -5.46 2.43
N PRO A 40 0.59 -6.51 1.66
CA PRO A 40 -0.30 -7.10 0.66
C PRO A 40 -1.57 -7.70 1.27
N THR A 41 -1.49 -8.22 2.49
CA THR A 41 -2.64 -8.76 3.21
C THR A 41 -3.60 -7.65 3.63
N ASN A 42 -3.07 -6.54 4.14
CA ASN A 42 -3.87 -5.36 4.49
C ASN A 42 -4.57 -4.76 3.25
N VAL A 43 -3.89 -4.73 2.08
CA VAL A 43 -4.49 -4.32 0.81
C VAL A 43 -5.66 -5.23 0.41
N ALA A 44 -5.51 -6.56 0.58
CA ALA A 44 -6.61 -7.51 0.34
C ALA A 44 -7.81 -7.24 1.26
N VAL A 45 -7.57 -6.99 2.55
CA VAL A 45 -8.61 -6.63 3.52
C VAL A 45 -9.29 -5.31 3.14
N ALA A 46 -8.51 -4.28 2.78
CA ALA A 46 -9.05 -2.99 2.36
C ALA A 46 -9.94 -3.12 1.12
N ALA A 47 -9.51 -3.88 0.12
CA ALA A 47 -10.31 -4.14 -1.07
C ALA A 47 -11.57 -4.96 -0.76
N ALA A 48 -11.50 -5.95 0.14
CA ALA A 48 -12.65 -6.74 0.59
C ALA A 48 -13.69 -5.85 1.30
N ARG A 49 -13.25 -4.94 2.19
CA ARG A 49 -14.13 -3.95 2.84
C ARG A 49 -14.85 -3.04 1.86
N LEU A 50 -14.22 -2.76 0.71
CA LEU A 50 -14.80 -2.00 -0.40
C LEU A 50 -15.64 -2.86 -1.36
N GLY A 51 -15.98 -4.10 -0.95
CA GLY A 51 -16.89 -4.98 -1.68
C GLY A 51 -16.24 -5.75 -2.84
N ARG A 52 -14.91 -5.89 -2.86
CA ARG A 52 -14.21 -6.68 -3.87
C ARG A 52 -14.02 -8.13 -3.41
N ARG A 53 -14.09 -9.07 -4.33
CA ARG A 53 -13.76 -10.48 -4.08
C ARG A 53 -12.25 -10.64 -4.10
N THR A 54 -11.67 -10.91 -2.91
CA THR A 54 -10.21 -10.90 -2.71
C THR A 54 -9.67 -12.23 -2.24
N ALA A 55 -8.40 -12.50 -2.56
CA ALA A 55 -7.61 -13.59 -2.03
C ALA A 55 -6.17 -13.15 -1.83
N VAL A 56 -5.43 -13.86 -0.99
CA VAL A 56 -4.01 -13.61 -0.75
C VAL A 56 -3.19 -14.88 -0.97
N VAL A 57 -2.06 -14.75 -1.68
CA VAL A 57 -1.04 -15.79 -1.84
C VAL A 57 0.08 -15.49 -0.85
N THR A 58 0.17 -16.33 0.19
CA THR A 58 1.17 -16.15 1.27
C THR A 58 1.37 -17.45 2.05
N ARG A 59 2.24 -17.40 3.07
CA ARG A 59 2.45 -18.51 4.00
C ARG A 59 2.48 -18.03 5.45
N THR A 60 1.99 -18.88 6.36
CA THR A 60 2.06 -18.69 7.80
C THR A 60 2.85 -19.82 8.45
N GLY A 61 3.25 -19.65 9.70
CA GLY A 61 3.67 -20.75 10.54
C GLY A 61 2.49 -21.67 10.89
N ARG A 62 2.79 -22.94 11.17
CA ARG A 62 1.80 -23.88 11.72
C ARG A 62 1.78 -23.73 13.25
N ASP A 63 1.29 -22.58 13.71
CA ASP A 63 1.26 -22.16 15.10
C ASP A 63 -0.03 -21.38 15.41
N ALA A 64 -0.23 -21.02 16.68
CA ALA A 64 -1.43 -20.30 17.11
C ALA A 64 -1.61 -18.91 16.46
N PHE A 65 -0.51 -18.27 16.06
CA PHE A 65 -0.60 -17.01 15.31
C PHE A 65 -1.01 -17.25 13.86
N GLY A 66 -0.52 -18.31 13.21
CA GLY A 66 -0.98 -18.73 11.90
C GLY A 66 -2.48 -19.02 11.89
N GLU A 67 -2.99 -19.79 12.88
CA GLU A 67 -4.42 -20.04 13.03
C GLU A 67 -5.23 -18.74 13.19
N TYR A 68 -4.74 -17.81 14.00
CA TYR A 68 -5.35 -16.48 14.15
C TYR A 68 -5.43 -15.72 12.83
N LEU A 69 -4.36 -15.71 12.03
CA LEU A 69 -4.33 -15.02 10.76
C LEU A 69 -5.35 -15.60 9.76
N HIS A 70 -5.48 -16.93 9.68
CA HIS A 70 -6.51 -17.61 8.89
C HIS A 70 -7.92 -17.20 9.30
N GLN A 71 -8.19 -17.15 10.63
CA GLN A 71 -9.49 -16.72 11.16
C GLN A 71 -9.78 -15.27 10.75
N GLN A 72 -8.81 -14.37 10.93
CA GLN A 72 -8.98 -12.95 10.58
C GLN A 72 -9.20 -12.72 9.08
N LEU A 73 -8.48 -13.44 8.22
CA LEU A 73 -8.71 -13.35 6.77
C LEU A 73 -10.16 -13.69 6.42
N ARG A 74 -10.69 -14.80 6.97
CA ARG A 74 -12.08 -15.21 6.74
C ARG A 74 -13.09 -14.21 7.29
N GLU A 75 -12.86 -13.68 8.50
CA GLU A 75 -13.69 -12.65 9.12
C GLU A 75 -13.74 -11.35 8.30
N PHE A 76 -12.63 -10.98 7.65
CA PHE A 76 -12.55 -9.83 6.75
C PHE A 76 -13.06 -10.11 5.34
N GLY A 77 -13.45 -11.37 5.03
CA GLY A 77 -13.94 -11.75 3.72
C GLY A 77 -12.85 -11.96 2.66
N VAL A 78 -11.61 -12.18 3.08
CA VAL A 78 -10.47 -12.52 2.21
C VAL A 78 -10.36 -14.03 2.11
N ASP A 79 -10.33 -14.60 0.91
CA ASP A 79 -10.17 -16.03 0.69
C ASP A 79 -8.73 -16.45 1.01
N ASP A 80 -8.59 -17.40 1.93
CA ASP A 80 -7.32 -17.90 2.46
C ASP A 80 -6.86 -19.23 1.81
N ARG A 81 -7.45 -19.63 0.68
CA ARG A 81 -7.13 -20.90 0.00
C ARG A 81 -5.68 -21.06 -0.44
N TRP A 82 -4.99 -19.96 -0.70
CA TRP A 82 -3.56 -19.93 -1.05
C TRP A 82 -2.69 -19.41 0.10
N VAL A 83 -3.15 -19.56 1.34
CA VAL A 83 -2.36 -19.31 2.54
C VAL A 83 -1.91 -20.66 3.08
N THR A 84 -0.63 -21.01 2.87
CA THR A 84 -0.09 -22.31 3.26
C THR A 84 0.55 -22.24 4.63
N ALA A 85 0.11 -23.09 5.57
CA ALA A 85 0.74 -23.22 6.88
C ALA A 85 1.92 -24.18 6.82
N VAL A 86 3.13 -23.71 7.20
CA VAL A 86 4.38 -24.50 7.21
C VAL A 86 4.87 -24.72 8.63
N GLY A 87 5.59 -25.82 8.87
CA GLY A 87 6.07 -26.20 10.20
C GLY A 87 7.48 -25.72 10.54
N GLU A 88 8.27 -25.35 9.54
CA GLU A 88 9.70 -25.06 9.69
C GLU A 88 9.96 -23.65 10.24
N TYR A 89 9.06 -22.72 10.00
CA TYR A 89 9.22 -21.32 10.37
C TYR A 89 8.00 -20.79 11.14
N PRO A 90 8.22 -20.00 12.21
CA PRO A 90 7.14 -19.40 12.97
C PRO A 90 6.44 -18.29 12.19
N THR A 91 5.17 -18.07 12.52
CA THR A 91 4.45 -16.89 12.03
C THR A 91 5.15 -15.60 12.47
N PRO A 92 5.47 -14.67 11.56
CA PRO A 92 6.15 -13.42 11.90
C PRO A 92 5.31 -12.53 12.81
N VAL A 93 6.00 -11.81 13.68
CA VAL A 93 5.40 -10.80 14.57
C VAL A 93 6.09 -9.46 14.34
N THR A 94 5.31 -8.39 14.30
CA THR A 94 5.81 -7.03 14.19
C THR A 94 5.33 -6.22 15.39
N PHE A 95 6.25 -5.58 16.09
CA PHE A 95 5.93 -4.55 17.07
C PHE A 95 6.10 -3.18 16.44
N CYS A 96 5.39 -2.19 16.97
CA CYS A 96 5.63 -0.80 16.64
C CYS A 96 5.66 0.07 17.89
N GLU A 97 6.29 1.22 17.78
CA GLU A 97 6.07 2.35 18.67
C GLU A 97 5.12 3.34 17.98
N ILE A 98 4.34 4.07 18.76
CA ILE A 98 3.34 5.01 18.25
C ILE A 98 3.61 6.38 18.86
N PHE A 99 4.28 7.23 18.11
CA PHE A 99 4.56 8.62 18.45
C PHE A 99 3.94 9.55 17.39
N PRO A 100 2.65 9.86 17.51
CA PRO A 100 2.00 10.75 16.56
C PRO A 100 2.67 12.14 16.55
N PRO A 101 2.68 12.88 15.41
CA PRO A 101 1.89 12.57 14.21
C PRO A 101 2.63 11.74 13.14
N ASP A 102 3.96 11.50 13.24
CA ASP A 102 4.78 11.07 12.09
C ASP A 102 5.89 10.06 12.42
N ASP A 103 6.04 9.63 13.68
CA ASP A 103 7.07 8.69 14.08
C ASP A 103 6.46 7.35 14.56
N PHE A 104 6.62 6.30 13.73
CA PHE A 104 6.06 4.97 13.95
C PHE A 104 7.09 3.87 13.68
N PRO A 105 8.13 3.74 14.54
CA PRO A 105 9.16 2.71 14.39
C PRO A 105 8.58 1.30 14.37
N LEU A 106 9.11 0.46 13.47
CA LEU A 106 8.69 -0.93 13.31
C LEU A 106 9.81 -1.88 13.66
N TYR A 107 9.49 -2.91 14.43
CA TYR A 107 10.40 -3.95 14.87
C TYR A 107 9.90 -5.31 14.38
N PHE A 108 10.55 -5.85 13.35
CA PHE A 108 10.14 -7.07 12.68
C PHE A 108 10.85 -8.29 13.28
N TYR A 109 10.08 -9.24 13.79
CA TYR A 109 10.56 -10.54 14.23
C TYR A 109 10.27 -11.58 13.14
N ARG A 110 11.19 -11.67 12.16
CA ARG A 110 11.08 -12.48 10.95
C ARG A 110 12.23 -13.50 10.81
N GLN A 111 12.93 -13.79 11.91
CA GLN A 111 14.04 -14.77 11.93
C GLN A 111 13.58 -16.09 12.59
N PRO A 112 14.16 -17.26 12.19
CA PRO A 112 15.27 -17.42 11.23
C PRO A 112 14.90 -17.08 9.78
N LYS A 113 13.64 -17.21 9.36
CA LYS A 113 13.09 -16.80 8.07
C LYS A 113 11.56 -16.70 8.17
N ALA A 114 10.96 -15.72 7.53
CA ALA A 114 9.50 -15.65 7.48
C ALA A 114 8.94 -16.66 6.46
N PRO A 115 7.83 -17.35 6.77
CA PRO A 115 7.22 -18.34 5.88
C PRO A 115 6.88 -17.79 4.49
N ASP A 116 6.47 -16.54 4.37
CA ASP A 116 6.14 -15.89 3.10
C ASP A 116 7.35 -15.75 2.14
N LEU A 117 8.57 -15.81 2.67
CA LEU A 117 9.79 -15.84 1.85
C LEU A 117 10.10 -17.25 1.28
N GLU A 118 9.36 -18.26 1.70
CA GLU A 118 9.46 -19.65 1.21
C GLU A 118 8.37 -19.99 0.17
N ILE A 119 7.72 -19.02 -0.41
CA ILE A 119 6.78 -19.26 -1.53
C ILE A 119 7.59 -19.71 -2.74
N HIS A 120 7.29 -20.90 -3.27
CA HIS A 120 7.89 -21.46 -4.48
C HIS A 120 6.99 -21.25 -5.70
N GLU A 121 7.59 -21.11 -6.88
CA GLU A 121 6.87 -20.99 -8.15
C GLU A 121 5.90 -22.16 -8.37
N SER A 122 6.31 -23.38 -7.99
CA SER A 122 5.51 -24.61 -8.17
C SER A 122 4.21 -24.66 -7.37
N GLU A 123 4.03 -23.77 -6.40
CA GLU A 123 2.83 -23.66 -5.57
C GLU A 123 1.79 -22.69 -6.12
N LEU A 124 2.21 -21.85 -7.07
CA LEU A 124 1.36 -20.80 -7.58
C LEU A 124 0.28 -21.37 -8.49
N ASP A 125 -0.97 -21.02 -8.21
CA ASP A 125 -2.06 -21.17 -9.17
C ASP A 125 -1.95 -20.04 -10.23
N LEU A 126 -1.08 -20.30 -11.24
CA LEU A 126 -0.80 -19.29 -12.26
C LEU A 126 -2.03 -18.98 -13.12
N ASP A 127 -3.02 -19.89 -13.22
CA ASP A 127 -4.27 -19.61 -13.94
C ASP A 127 -5.15 -18.65 -13.14
N ALA A 128 -5.23 -18.82 -11.83
CA ALA A 128 -5.91 -17.86 -10.96
C ALA A 128 -5.22 -16.50 -10.98
N VAL A 129 -3.88 -16.47 -10.85
CA VAL A 129 -3.08 -15.24 -10.96
C VAL A 129 -3.33 -14.54 -12.30
N ARG A 130 -3.34 -15.28 -13.42
CA ARG A 130 -3.56 -14.74 -14.76
C ARG A 130 -4.98 -14.20 -14.95
N SER A 131 -5.98 -14.87 -14.40
CA SER A 131 -7.39 -14.52 -14.57
C SER A 131 -7.88 -13.43 -13.60
N ALA A 132 -7.18 -13.15 -12.52
CA ALA A 132 -7.52 -12.08 -11.58
C ALA A 132 -7.61 -10.73 -12.30
N ARG A 133 -8.61 -9.91 -11.98
CA ARG A 133 -8.77 -8.59 -12.60
C ARG A 133 -7.63 -7.64 -12.17
N VAL A 134 -7.24 -7.70 -10.89
CA VAL A 134 -6.06 -7.05 -10.33
C VAL A 134 -5.16 -8.10 -9.70
N PHE A 135 -3.87 -8.05 -10.00
CA PHE A 135 -2.83 -8.75 -9.25
C PHE A 135 -1.93 -7.72 -8.58
N TRP A 136 -1.80 -7.81 -7.26
CA TRP A 136 -1.01 -6.89 -6.43
C TRP A 136 0.17 -7.62 -5.82
N MET A 137 1.38 -7.13 -6.02
CA MET A 137 2.58 -7.64 -5.36
C MET A 137 3.38 -6.50 -4.74
N THR A 138 4.24 -6.84 -3.78
CA THR A 138 5.07 -5.85 -3.07
C THR A 138 6.56 -6.12 -3.25
N GLY A 139 7.36 -5.06 -3.17
CA GLY A 139 8.82 -5.12 -3.28
C GLY A 139 9.47 -6.03 -2.23
N THR A 140 8.84 -6.20 -1.07
CA THR A 140 9.32 -7.13 -0.03
C THR A 140 9.30 -8.60 -0.48
N GLY A 141 8.45 -8.98 -1.44
CA GLY A 141 8.47 -10.32 -2.04
C GLY A 141 9.72 -10.61 -2.88
N LEU A 142 10.47 -9.58 -3.27
CA LEU A 142 11.67 -9.68 -4.11
C LEU A 142 12.97 -9.78 -3.30
N CYS A 143 12.93 -9.65 -1.96
CA CYS A 143 14.12 -9.48 -1.13
C CYS A 143 14.93 -10.78 -0.94
N ALA A 144 14.31 -11.96 -1.08
CA ALA A 144 14.97 -13.26 -0.87
C ALA A 144 14.38 -14.36 -1.75
N GLU A 145 15.19 -15.37 -2.03
CA GLU A 145 14.73 -16.61 -2.68
C GLU A 145 14.09 -17.57 -1.64
N PRO A 146 13.13 -18.41 -2.05
CA PRO A 146 12.54 -18.58 -3.39
C PRO A 146 11.43 -17.59 -3.75
N SER A 147 10.97 -16.76 -2.79
CA SER A 147 9.86 -15.80 -2.97
C SER A 147 10.12 -14.83 -4.14
N CYS A 148 11.38 -14.40 -4.35
CA CYS A 148 11.73 -13.54 -5.48
C CYS A 148 11.42 -14.22 -6.82
N SER A 149 11.90 -15.44 -7.04
CA SER A 149 11.63 -16.21 -8.25
C SER A 149 10.14 -16.47 -8.45
N ALA A 150 9.40 -16.81 -7.38
CA ALA A 150 7.97 -17.05 -7.43
C ALA A 150 7.20 -15.76 -7.79
N THR A 151 7.57 -14.62 -7.22
CA THR A 151 6.94 -13.32 -7.51
C THR A 151 7.17 -12.92 -8.97
N LEU A 152 8.38 -13.08 -9.47
CA LEU A 152 8.70 -12.80 -10.88
C LEU A 152 7.98 -13.78 -11.82
N ALA A 153 7.82 -15.05 -11.45
CA ALA A 153 7.06 -16.03 -12.23
C ALA A 153 5.58 -15.63 -12.31
N ALA A 154 4.97 -15.21 -11.20
CA ALA A 154 3.61 -14.68 -11.19
C ALA A 154 3.45 -13.47 -12.12
N LEU A 155 4.38 -12.51 -12.07
CA LEU A 155 4.39 -11.34 -12.95
C LEU A 155 4.52 -11.72 -14.43
N ARG A 156 5.42 -12.64 -14.76
CA ARG A 156 5.59 -13.14 -16.14
C ARG A 156 4.33 -13.88 -16.62
N ALA A 157 3.70 -14.68 -15.75
CA ALA A 157 2.46 -15.38 -16.08
C ALA A 157 1.30 -14.41 -16.37
N ARG A 158 1.23 -13.27 -15.70
CA ARG A 158 0.30 -12.17 -16.00
C ARG A 158 0.50 -11.62 -17.40
N ASN A 159 1.73 -11.57 -17.87
CA ASN A 159 2.08 -11.00 -19.19
C ASN A 159 1.36 -9.67 -19.45
N ARG A 160 1.28 -8.81 -18.44
CA ARG A 160 0.55 -7.52 -18.46
C ARG A 160 -0.95 -7.62 -18.76
N CYS A 161 -1.56 -8.82 -18.61
CA CYS A 161 -3.01 -8.99 -18.73
C CYS A 161 -3.71 -8.37 -17.51
N GLY A 162 -4.73 -7.55 -17.76
CA GLY A 162 -5.46 -6.85 -16.71
C GLY A 162 -4.56 -5.86 -15.94
N ILE A 163 -4.97 -5.52 -14.73
CA ILE A 163 -4.25 -4.57 -13.87
C ILE A 163 -3.24 -5.34 -13.03
N THR A 164 -1.96 -5.02 -13.17
CA THR A 164 -0.87 -5.60 -12.38
C THR A 164 -0.17 -4.48 -11.62
N VAL A 165 -0.36 -4.46 -10.29
CA VAL A 165 0.17 -3.41 -9.42
C VAL A 165 1.44 -3.88 -8.74
N PHE A 166 2.49 -3.12 -8.89
CA PHE A 166 3.70 -3.22 -8.11
C PHE A 166 3.72 -2.11 -7.05
N ASP A 167 3.49 -2.49 -5.79
CA ASP A 167 3.73 -1.64 -4.63
C ASP A 167 5.21 -1.75 -4.26
N LEU A 168 5.91 -0.64 -4.32
CA LEU A 168 7.35 -0.62 -4.13
C LEU A 168 7.77 -1.07 -2.73
N ASP A 169 6.97 -0.78 -1.68
CA ASP A 169 7.07 -1.28 -0.29
C ASP A 169 8.53 -1.56 0.15
N TRP A 170 9.36 -0.52 0.11
CA TRP A 170 10.77 -0.62 0.47
C TRP A 170 10.94 -0.81 1.98
N ARG A 171 11.63 -1.90 2.36
CA ARG A 171 11.98 -2.23 3.74
C ARG A 171 13.46 -2.62 3.80
N PRO A 172 14.37 -1.68 4.06
CA PRO A 172 15.82 -1.92 3.99
C PRO A 172 16.27 -3.09 4.87
N MET A 173 15.61 -3.30 6.03
CA MET A 173 15.94 -4.37 6.98
C MET A 173 15.65 -5.78 6.46
N PHE A 174 14.98 -5.95 5.33
CA PHE A 174 14.72 -7.27 4.74
C PHE A 174 15.72 -7.66 3.66
N TRP A 175 16.53 -6.72 3.23
CA TRP A 175 17.56 -6.96 2.23
C TRP A 175 18.89 -7.25 2.90
N GLU A 176 19.69 -8.16 2.32
CA GLU A 176 21.06 -8.36 2.75
C GLU A 176 21.86 -7.07 2.62
N GLU A 177 22.90 -6.89 3.45
CA GLU A 177 23.65 -5.63 3.57
C GLU A 177 23.95 -5.00 2.21
N PRO A 178 23.70 -3.71 2.04
CA PRO A 178 23.97 -3.04 0.79
C PRO A 178 25.45 -3.08 0.50
N GLN A 179 25.85 -3.71 -0.61
CA GLN A 179 27.14 -3.33 -1.20
C GLN A 179 27.06 -1.82 -1.42
N ARG A 180 27.90 -1.05 -0.74
CA ARG A 180 27.93 0.41 -0.87
C ARG A 180 27.88 0.77 -2.34
N ALA A 181 26.85 1.47 -2.76
CA ALA A 181 26.74 2.00 -4.10
C ALA A 181 28.02 2.76 -4.45
N ALA A 182 28.47 2.65 -5.68
CA ALA A 182 29.42 3.62 -6.23
C ALA A 182 28.82 5.03 -6.02
N ALA A 183 29.64 6.05 -5.84
CA ALA A 183 29.20 7.40 -5.48
C ALA A 183 28.06 7.96 -6.36
N ASP A 184 27.92 7.45 -7.60
CA ASP A 184 26.91 7.86 -8.59
C ASP A 184 25.89 6.72 -8.91
N GLY A 185 25.84 5.65 -8.12
CA GLY A 185 24.93 4.52 -8.33
C GLY A 185 23.65 4.61 -7.53
N PRO A 186 22.64 3.73 -7.81
CA PRO A 186 21.42 3.68 -7.03
C PRO A 186 21.70 3.35 -5.56
N PRO A 187 20.90 3.85 -4.63
CA PRO A 187 21.13 3.69 -3.18
C PRO A 187 21.25 2.22 -2.73
N HIS A 188 20.58 1.30 -3.44
CA HIS A 188 20.62 -0.13 -3.17
C HIS A 188 20.61 -0.94 -4.49
N PRO A 189 21.78 -1.20 -5.10
CA PRO A 189 21.87 -1.78 -6.46
C PRO A 189 21.11 -3.09 -6.65
N ALA A 190 21.16 -4.01 -5.66
CA ALA A 190 20.47 -5.30 -5.73
C ALA A 190 18.94 -5.12 -5.76
N ALA A 191 18.39 -4.31 -4.86
CA ALA A 191 16.95 -4.00 -4.84
C ALA A 191 16.53 -3.27 -6.12
N SER A 192 17.29 -2.25 -6.54
CA SER A 192 17.01 -1.49 -7.77
C SER A 192 16.99 -2.38 -9.02
N ALA A 193 17.86 -3.38 -9.09
CA ALA A 193 17.87 -4.35 -10.20
C ALA A 193 16.60 -5.22 -10.21
N ARG A 194 16.19 -5.76 -9.04
CA ARG A 194 14.97 -6.56 -8.89
C ARG A 194 13.70 -5.74 -9.16
N TYR A 195 13.66 -4.49 -8.67
CA TYR A 195 12.52 -3.58 -8.91
C TYR A 195 12.38 -3.26 -10.40
N ARG A 196 13.47 -3.02 -11.09
CA ARG A 196 13.47 -2.76 -12.54
C ARG A 196 12.95 -3.96 -13.33
N GLU A 197 13.32 -5.18 -12.94
CA GLU A 197 12.79 -6.41 -13.54
C GLU A 197 11.28 -6.54 -13.31
N ALA A 198 10.79 -6.30 -12.08
CA ALA A 198 9.38 -6.36 -11.75
C ALA A 198 8.56 -5.28 -12.47
N LEU A 199 9.06 -4.04 -12.55
CA LEU A 199 8.41 -2.91 -13.23
C LEU A 199 8.12 -3.20 -14.70
N ALA A 200 9.01 -3.94 -15.40
CA ALA A 200 8.79 -4.31 -16.79
C ALA A 200 7.51 -5.14 -17.02
N HIS A 201 7.02 -5.83 -15.97
CA HIS A 201 5.82 -6.66 -16.01
C HIS A 201 4.60 -6.00 -15.36
N ALA A 202 4.78 -4.91 -14.62
CA ALA A 202 3.69 -4.19 -13.98
C ALA A 202 2.98 -3.22 -14.94
N THR A 203 1.70 -2.95 -14.72
CA THR A 203 0.95 -1.89 -15.40
C THR A 203 0.77 -0.66 -14.53
N VAL A 204 0.81 -0.82 -13.21
CA VAL A 204 0.73 0.25 -12.22
C VAL A 204 1.89 0.11 -11.24
N ALA A 205 2.57 1.19 -10.92
CA ALA A 205 3.51 1.27 -9.81
C ALA A 205 3.02 2.28 -8.78
N VAL A 206 3.13 1.92 -7.49
CA VAL A 206 2.79 2.81 -6.38
C VAL A 206 3.89 2.78 -5.33
N GLY A 207 4.29 3.95 -4.84
CA GLY A 207 5.31 4.06 -3.80
C GLY A 207 5.37 5.47 -3.21
N ASN A 208 6.08 5.61 -2.08
CA ASN A 208 6.49 6.90 -1.56
C ASN A 208 7.79 7.38 -2.23
N LEU A 209 8.29 8.57 -1.85
CA LEU A 209 9.48 9.15 -2.48
C LEU A 209 10.74 8.32 -2.25
N ASP A 210 10.94 7.74 -1.06
CA ASP A 210 12.10 6.87 -0.77
C ASP A 210 12.02 5.57 -1.59
N GLU A 211 10.83 5.00 -1.70
CA GLU A 211 10.56 3.81 -2.49
C GLU A 211 10.80 4.07 -3.99
N CYS A 212 10.38 5.23 -4.48
CA CYS A 212 10.64 5.64 -5.86
C CYS A 212 12.12 5.84 -6.14
N GLU A 213 12.89 6.41 -5.20
CA GLU A 213 14.34 6.58 -5.33
C GLU A 213 15.04 5.22 -5.46
N ILE A 214 14.67 4.21 -4.67
CA ILE A 214 15.19 2.84 -4.81
C ILE A 214 14.87 2.24 -6.18
N ALA A 215 13.64 2.44 -6.66
CA ALA A 215 13.18 1.86 -7.92
C ALA A 215 13.79 2.52 -9.15
N THR A 216 14.03 3.83 -9.11
CA THR A 216 14.33 4.64 -10.29
C THR A 216 15.61 5.48 -10.19
N GLY A 217 16.09 5.76 -8.98
CA GLY A 217 17.14 6.75 -8.71
C GLY A 217 16.62 8.19 -8.58
N GLU A 218 15.31 8.40 -8.74
CA GLU A 218 14.69 9.74 -8.74
C GLU A 218 13.83 9.94 -7.50
N ARG A 219 14.01 11.09 -6.83
CA ARG A 219 13.25 11.46 -5.63
C ARG A 219 12.29 12.64 -5.87
N GLU A 220 12.50 13.43 -6.92
CA GLU A 220 11.54 14.48 -7.29
C GLU A 220 10.27 13.82 -7.86
N PRO A 221 9.06 14.16 -7.38
CA PRO A 221 7.83 13.42 -7.70
C PRO A 221 7.56 13.22 -9.19
N TYR A 222 7.70 14.28 -10.00
CA TYR A 222 7.48 14.18 -11.44
C TYR A 222 8.59 13.44 -12.17
N ALA A 223 9.85 13.57 -11.73
CA ALA A 223 10.97 12.81 -12.29
C ALA A 223 10.80 11.32 -11.98
N ALA A 224 10.45 10.97 -10.73
CA ALA A 224 10.14 9.62 -10.30
C ALA A 224 8.99 9.00 -11.12
N ALA A 225 7.88 9.73 -11.26
CA ALA A 225 6.76 9.25 -12.06
C ALA A 225 7.15 9.00 -13.52
N ARG A 226 7.90 9.91 -14.16
CA ARG A 226 8.41 9.72 -15.54
C ARG A 226 9.35 8.52 -15.64
N ALA A 227 10.22 8.32 -14.66
CA ALA A 227 11.13 7.18 -14.65
C ALA A 227 10.38 5.85 -14.49
N LEU A 228 9.35 5.79 -13.64
CA LEU A 228 8.46 4.62 -13.53
C LEU A 228 7.74 4.33 -14.86
N LEU A 229 7.19 5.35 -15.53
CA LEU A 229 6.57 5.20 -16.86
C LEU A 229 7.57 4.70 -17.91
N ALA A 230 8.81 5.21 -17.87
CA ALA A 230 9.89 4.75 -18.76
C ALA A 230 10.29 3.29 -18.48
N ALA A 231 10.20 2.84 -17.21
CA ALA A 231 10.43 1.44 -16.84
C ALA A 231 9.33 0.48 -17.33
N GLY A 232 8.19 0.99 -17.79
CA GLY A 232 7.18 0.17 -18.46
C GLY A 232 5.74 0.31 -17.95
N VAL A 233 5.49 0.90 -16.78
CA VAL A 233 4.13 1.01 -16.25
C VAL A 233 3.26 1.98 -17.07
N GLU A 234 1.96 1.88 -16.93
CA GLU A 234 0.97 2.74 -17.57
C GLU A 234 0.52 3.86 -16.63
N LEU A 235 0.48 3.56 -15.33
CA LEU A 235 0.13 4.51 -14.27
C LEU A 235 1.21 4.48 -13.18
N ALA A 236 1.84 5.62 -12.95
CA ALA A 236 2.76 5.85 -11.84
C ALA A 236 2.06 6.65 -10.74
N VAL A 237 2.06 6.13 -9.51
CA VAL A 237 1.44 6.76 -8.34
C VAL A 237 2.52 7.03 -7.29
N VAL A 238 2.82 8.29 -7.05
CA VAL A 238 3.85 8.75 -6.12
C VAL A 238 3.19 9.37 -4.88
N LYS A 239 3.28 8.68 -3.76
CA LYS A 239 2.78 9.15 -2.46
C LYS A 239 3.77 10.16 -1.87
N GLN A 240 3.31 11.33 -1.47
CA GLN A 240 4.16 12.42 -0.98
C GLN A 240 3.89 12.74 0.50
N GLY A 241 3.30 11.79 1.24
CA GLY A 241 2.94 11.98 2.65
C GLY A 241 2.04 13.20 2.86
N PRO A 242 2.45 14.17 3.71
CA PRO A 242 1.67 15.38 3.96
C PRO A 242 1.42 16.27 2.74
N ALA A 243 2.14 16.07 1.64
CA ALA A 243 1.93 16.81 0.39
C ALA A 243 0.89 16.15 -0.54
N GLY A 244 0.39 14.95 -0.21
CA GLY A 244 -0.65 14.29 -0.98
C GLY A 244 -0.13 13.20 -1.92
N VAL A 245 -0.69 13.10 -3.12
CA VAL A 245 -0.33 12.09 -4.10
C VAL A 245 -0.31 12.65 -5.52
N LEU A 246 0.74 12.33 -6.25
CA LEU A 246 0.87 12.58 -7.68
C LEU A 246 0.62 11.27 -8.43
N ALA A 247 -0.30 11.27 -9.40
CA ALA A 247 -0.50 10.17 -10.33
C ALA A 247 -0.29 10.68 -11.77
N VAL A 248 0.55 9.99 -12.52
CA VAL A 248 0.85 10.30 -13.92
C VAL A 248 0.58 9.06 -14.75
N HIS A 249 -0.26 9.20 -15.76
CA HIS A 249 -0.60 8.12 -16.68
C HIS A 249 0.15 8.29 -18.00
N ARG A 250 0.40 7.20 -18.69
CA ARG A 250 1.16 7.17 -19.95
C ARG A 250 0.51 7.98 -21.09
N ASP A 251 -0.81 8.17 -21.04
CA ASP A 251 -1.53 9.03 -22.01
C ASP A 251 -1.29 10.53 -21.81
N GLY A 252 -0.52 10.90 -20.79
CA GLY A 252 -0.21 12.28 -20.42
C GLY A 252 -1.16 12.88 -19.39
N SER A 253 -2.18 12.16 -18.95
CA SER A 253 -3.06 12.65 -17.87
C SER A 253 -2.31 12.66 -16.53
N VAL A 254 -2.56 13.72 -15.74
CA VAL A 254 -1.94 13.95 -14.44
C VAL A 254 -3.01 14.27 -13.42
N ALA A 255 -2.88 13.67 -12.23
CA ALA A 255 -3.67 14.01 -11.07
C ALA A 255 -2.73 14.30 -9.89
N ASP A 256 -2.69 15.55 -9.46
CA ASP A 256 -2.00 15.99 -8.25
C ASP A 256 -3.07 16.31 -7.21
N VAL A 257 -3.15 15.49 -6.17
CA VAL A 257 -4.27 15.51 -5.24
C VAL A 257 -3.75 15.74 -3.80
N PRO A 258 -4.20 16.82 -3.14
CA PRO A 258 -3.79 17.09 -1.78
C PRO A 258 -4.28 16.00 -0.80
N PRO A 259 -3.64 15.87 0.38
CA PRO A 259 -4.08 14.94 1.41
C PRO A 259 -5.46 15.37 1.96
N LEU A 260 -6.19 14.41 2.50
CA LEU A 260 -7.35 14.73 3.35
C LEU A 260 -6.83 15.00 4.76
N PRO A 261 -7.04 16.20 5.35
CA PRO A 261 -6.58 16.51 6.69
C PRO A 261 -7.29 15.65 7.75
N VAL A 262 -6.50 15.02 8.62
CA VAL A 262 -6.99 14.24 9.77
C VAL A 262 -6.06 14.41 10.95
N GLU A 263 -6.58 14.17 12.16
CA GLU A 263 -5.73 13.97 13.33
C GLU A 263 -5.12 12.57 13.27
N VAL A 264 -3.81 12.49 13.18
CA VAL A 264 -3.09 11.23 13.06
C VAL A 264 -2.95 10.56 14.43
N VAL A 265 -3.47 9.35 14.54
CA VAL A 265 -3.33 8.46 15.70
C VAL A 265 -2.22 7.43 15.42
N ASN A 266 -2.27 6.79 14.26
CA ASN A 266 -1.26 5.83 13.81
C ASN A 266 -1.16 5.84 12.28
N GLY A 267 -0.03 6.24 11.72
CA GLY A 267 0.20 6.30 10.27
C GLY A 267 0.37 4.95 9.59
N LEU A 268 0.55 3.86 10.36
CA LEU A 268 0.72 2.51 9.82
C LEU A 268 -0.58 2.00 9.17
N GLY A 269 -0.44 1.39 8.00
CA GLY A 269 -1.57 0.85 7.23
C GLY A 269 -2.32 1.88 6.37
N ALA A 270 -2.04 3.19 6.49
CA ALA A 270 -2.64 4.20 5.61
C ALA A 270 -2.31 3.95 4.13
N GLY A 271 -1.06 3.53 3.83
CA GLY A 271 -0.64 3.12 2.50
C GLY A 271 -1.38 1.89 1.98
N ASP A 272 -1.68 0.93 2.85
CA ASP A 272 -2.40 -0.28 2.50
C ASP A 272 -3.88 0.00 2.22
N ALA A 273 -4.51 0.88 3.02
CA ALA A 273 -5.86 1.38 2.76
C ALA A 273 -5.95 2.13 1.43
N PHE A 274 -4.96 2.98 1.15
CA PHE A 274 -4.79 3.64 -0.15
C PHE A 274 -4.72 2.59 -1.27
N GLY A 275 -3.91 1.53 -1.11
CA GLY A 275 -3.75 0.45 -2.09
C GLY A 275 -5.04 -0.29 -2.39
N GLY A 276 -5.81 -0.67 -1.37
CA GLY A 276 -7.12 -1.31 -1.55
C GLY A 276 -8.13 -0.41 -2.26
N ALA A 277 -8.13 0.88 -1.91
CA ALA A 277 -8.98 1.89 -2.55
C ALA A 277 -8.54 2.19 -4.00
N LEU A 278 -7.23 2.18 -4.28
CA LEU A 278 -6.69 2.25 -5.65
C LEU A 278 -7.22 1.09 -6.49
N CYS A 279 -7.12 -0.15 -6.00
CA CYS A 279 -7.67 -1.32 -6.67
C CYS A 279 -9.17 -1.18 -6.92
N HIS A 280 -9.93 -0.70 -5.93
CA HIS A 280 -11.37 -0.50 -6.05
C HIS A 280 -11.71 0.50 -7.17
N GLY A 281 -11.04 1.66 -7.19
CA GLY A 281 -11.28 2.72 -8.18
C GLY A 281 -10.89 2.29 -9.61
N LEU A 282 -9.74 1.60 -9.76
CA LEU A 282 -9.31 1.06 -11.05
C LEU A 282 -10.31 0.04 -11.59
N LEU A 283 -10.82 -0.86 -10.75
CA LEU A 283 -11.84 -1.85 -11.11
C LEU A 283 -13.20 -1.23 -11.43
N ALA A 284 -13.51 -0.07 -10.85
CA ALA A 284 -14.72 0.69 -11.13
C ALA A 284 -14.60 1.56 -12.40
N GLY A 285 -13.41 1.64 -13.01
CA GLY A 285 -13.16 2.45 -14.19
C GLY A 285 -13.26 3.95 -13.93
N TRP A 286 -12.95 4.40 -12.72
CA TRP A 286 -13.01 5.82 -12.37
C TRP A 286 -11.85 6.59 -12.99
N GLU A 287 -12.05 7.89 -13.17
CA GLU A 287 -10.96 8.80 -13.55
C GLU A 287 -9.88 8.85 -12.46
N THR A 288 -8.62 9.00 -12.89
CA THR A 288 -7.44 8.98 -12.01
C THR A 288 -7.56 9.95 -10.83
N ALA A 289 -8.02 11.17 -11.06
CA ALA A 289 -8.19 12.17 -10.00
C ALA A 289 -9.24 11.74 -8.94
N ARG A 290 -10.32 11.07 -9.36
CA ARG A 290 -11.31 10.50 -8.44
C ARG A 290 -10.71 9.35 -7.64
N ILE A 291 -9.96 8.46 -8.29
CA ILE A 291 -9.28 7.34 -7.63
C ILE A 291 -8.34 7.88 -6.55
N MET A 292 -7.51 8.88 -6.87
CA MET A 292 -6.56 9.43 -5.92
C MET A 292 -7.23 10.10 -4.72
N ARG A 293 -8.31 10.85 -4.93
CA ARG A 293 -9.09 11.44 -3.82
C ARG A 293 -9.69 10.36 -2.91
N TYR A 294 -10.27 9.33 -3.49
CA TYR A 294 -10.88 8.21 -2.75
C TYR A 294 -9.83 7.43 -1.96
N ALA A 295 -8.68 7.15 -2.57
CA ALA A 295 -7.58 6.45 -1.95
C ALA A 295 -6.94 7.27 -0.81
N ASN A 296 -6.74 8.60 -1.00
CA ASN A 296 -6.28 9.49 0.06
C ASN A 296 -7.25 9.51 1.25
N ALA A 297 -8.56 9.55 1.00
CA ALA A 297 -9.56 9.51 2.06
C ALA A 297 -9.54 8.18 2.83
N ALA A 298 -9.41 7.05 2.13
CA ALA A 298 -9.26 5.75 2.78
C ALA A 298 -8.00 5.67 3.66
N GLY A 299 -6.86 6.15 3.17
CA GLY A 299 -5.62 6.25 3.93
C GLY A 299 -5.75 7.15 5.16
N ALA A 300 -6.36 8.32 5.01
CA ALA A 300 -6.59 9.27 6.11
C ALA A 300 -7.48 8.69 7.22
N ILE A 301 -8.53 7.96 6.86
CA ILE A 301 -9.39 7.27 7.84
C ILE A 301 -8.58 6.27 8.67
N VAL A 302 -7.73 5.45 8.03
CA VAL A 302 -6.88 4.50 8.76
C VAL A 302 -5.86 5.23 9.63
N ALA A 303 -5.24 6.29 9.13
CA ALA A 303 -4.30 7.09 9.92
C ALA A 303 -4.93 7.71 11.18
N SER A 304 -6.23 7.96 11.19
CA SER A 304 -6.97 8.46 12.37
C SER A 304 -7.37 7.36 13.38
N ARG A 305 -6.94 6.10 13.14
CA ARG A 305 -7.31 4.93 13.97
C ARG A 305 -6.04 4.21 14.46
N LEU A 306 -6.17 3.41 15.53
CA LEU A 306 -5.03 2.68 16.09
C LEU A 306 -4.58 1.51 15.21
N ALA A 307 -5.52 0.73 14.70
CA ALA A 307 -5.24 -0.53 13.98
C ALA A 307 -5.09 -0.32 12.47
N CYS A 308 -4.46 -1.30 11.77
CA CYS A 308 -4.42 -1.35 10.31
C CYS A 308 -5.62 -2.11 9.75
N SER A 309 -5.57 -3.45 9.74
CA SER A 309 -6.54 -4.30 9.05
C SER A 309 -7.99 -4.12 9.55
N SER A 310 -8.20 -4.10 10.87
CA SER A 310 -9.53 -3.88 11.44
C SER A 310 -10.04 -2.45 11.30
N ALA A 311 -9.15 -1.51 10.99
CA ALA A 311 -9.46 -0.09 10.77
C ALA A 311 -9.77 0.27 9.31
N MET A 312 -9.61 -0.67 8.37
CA MET A 312 -9.92 -0.43 6.96
C MET A 312 -11.36 0.04 6.78
N PRO A 313 -11.59 1.14 6.03
CA PRO A 313 -12.91 1.75 5.94
C PRO A 313 -13.85 0.98 5.01
N PHE A 314 -15.14 1.13 5.27
CA PHE A 314 -16.21 0.77 4.35
C PHE A 314 -16.50 1.90 3.34
N PRO A 315 -17.18 1.62 2.20
CA PRO A 315 -17.47 2.64 1.18
C PRO A 315 -18.15 3.88 1.73
N HIS A 316 -19.16 3.70 2.62
CA HIS A 316 -19.92 4.82 3.18
C HIS A 316 -19.07 5.74 4.08
N GLU A 317 -18.03 5.21 4.74
CA GLU A 317 -17.10 6.01 5.55
C GLU A 317 -16.21 6.87 4.66
N VAL A 318 -15.70 6.31 3.55
CA VAL A 318 -14.88 7.05 2.58
C VAL A 318 -15.68 8.17 1.91
N GLU A 319 -16.92 7.88 1.48
CA GLU A 319 -17.80 8.87 0.86
C GLU A 319 -18.18 10.00 1.86
N ALA A 320 -18.44 9.66 3.12
CA ALA A 320 -18.68 10.64 4.17
C ALA A 320 -17.45 11.56 4.40
N ALA A 321 -16.26 10.99 4.46
CA ALA A 321 -15.01 11.75 4.63
C ALA A 321 -14.75 12.71 3.46
N LEU A 322 -14.98 12.26 2.22
CA LEU A 322 -14.87 13.11 1.03
C LEU A 322 -15.87 14.27 1.05
N THR A 323 -17.12 14.02 1.46
CA THR A 323 -18.16 15.06 1.57
C THR A 323 -17.80 16.10 2.63
N ALA A 324 -17.31 15.67 3.78
CA ALA A 324 -16.88 16.57 4.86
C ALA A 324 -15.66 17.42 4.44
N GLY A 325 -14.68 16.82 3.74
CA GLY A 325 -13.49 17.51 3.24
C GLY A 325 -13.82 18.60 2.21
N THR A 326 -14.81 18.38 1.36
CA THR A 326 -15.27 19.39 0.39
C THR A 326 -16.01 20.54 1.06
N ALA A 327 -16.76 20.28 2.14
CA ALA A 327 -17.46 21.33 2.90
C ALA A 327 -16.50 22.25 3.68
N GLY A 328 -15.38 21.70 4.20
CA GLY A 328 -14.34 22.47 4.87
C GLY A 328 -13.49 23.35 3.94
N ALA A 329 -13.36 22.97 2.67
CA ALA A 329 -12.63 23.74 1.66
C ALA A 329 -13.45 24.93 1.09
N ALA A 330 -14.78 24.92 1.23
CA ALA A 330 -15.67 26.02 0.93
C ALA A 330 -15.84 26.93 2.17
N GLY A 331 -14.74 27.58 2.61
CA GLY A 331 -14.80 28.59 3.67
C GLY A 331 -15.69 29.77 3.29
N PRO A 332 -16.21 30.57 4.26
CA PRO A 332 -17.22 31.58 4.02
C PRO A 332 -16.76 32.58 2.97
N GLY A 333 -17.56 32.70 1.92
CA GLY A 333 -17.26 33.46 0.71
C GLY A 333 -16.74 34.87 0.98
N SER A 334 -15.69 35.23 0.28
CA SER A 334 -15.29 36.60 0.08
C SER A 334 -16.47 37.34 -0.58
N SER A 335 -17.07 38.26 0.16
CA SER A 335 -18.05 39.23 -0.38
C SER A 335 -17.42 39.95 -1.56
N PRO A 336 -18.16 40.22 -2.63
CA PRO A 336 -17.63 40.99 -3.75
C PRO A 336 -17.27 42.39 -3.28
N PRO A 337 -16.20 43.02 -3.87
CA PRO A 337 -15.81 44.38 -3.52
C PRO A 337 -16.93 45.35 -3.86
N GLN A 338 -17.37 46.16 -2.89
CA GLN A 338 -18.29 47.24 -3.10
C GLN A 338 -17.63 48.28 -4.03
N ALA A 339 -18.35 48.68 -5.08
CA ALA A 339 -17.94 49.74 -5.96
C ALA A 339 -17.83 51.07 -5.17
N PRO A 340 -16.87 51.94 -5.51
CA PRO A 340 -16.73 53.22 -4.82
C PRO A 340 -17.92 54.14 -5.19
N THR A 341 -18.58 54.64 -4.15
CA THR A 341 -19.59 55.70 -4.28
C THR A 341 -18.90 57.01 -4.66
N GLU A 342 -19.19 57.50 -5.85
CA GLU A 342 -18.82 58.87 -6.24
C GLU A 342 -19.56 59.83 -5.33
N SER A 343 -18.80 60.59 -4.53
CA SER A 343 -19.30 61.79 -3.83
C SER A 343 -19.14 62.97 -4.76
N GLY A 344 -20.23 63.37 -5.38
CA GLY A 344 -20.32 64.63 -6.04
C GLY A 344 -20.14 65.80 -5.06
N THR A 345 -19.22 66.68 -5.33
CA THR A 345 -19.20 68.02 -4.77
C THR A 345 -19.65 69.00 -5.85
N ALA A 346 -20.84 69.55 -5.64
CA ALA A 346 -21.26 70.76 -6.32
C ALA A 346 -20.95 71.96 -5.43
N SER A 347 -20.46 72.99 -6.02
CA SER A 347 -20.32 74.39 -5.68
C SER A 347 -18.90 74.89 -5.61
#